data_2a4023df2dc9c2d89d11f6e10bdd6425
#
_entry.id   2a4023df2dc9c2d89d11f6e10bdd6425
#
_cell.length_a   1.000
_cell.length_b   1.000
_cell.length_c   1.000
_cell.angle_alpha   90.00
_cell.angle_beta   90.00
_cell.angle_gamma   90.00
#
_symmetry.space_group_name_H-M   'P 1'
#
loop_
_entity.id
_entity.type
_entity.pdbx_description
1 polymer ?
#
loop_
_entity_poly.entity_id
_entity_poly.type
_entity_poly.pdbx_seq_one_letter_code
_entity_poly.pdbx_strand_id
1 'polypeptide(L)'
;VKGLEKHPNVVLLADEIYSRLLYDGLKHVSLLEYESIRDRTILLDGWSKTYSMTGWRLGYGVWPSTLIDHAERLQINSNSCPSAPVQVAGIEALTGPQDKVDLMQRTFDKRRKLIVKLLNEVPGFSCIEPKGAFYAFPNITGTGIKSKELEELLLEEIGVATVSGTSFGHLG
;
A
#
# COMPACT_ATOMS: atom_id res chain seq x y z
N VAL A 1 0.76 17.86 7.02
CA VAL A 1 -0.44 18.71 7.22
C VAL A 1 -0.10 20.21 7.11
N LYS A 2 0.79 20.78 7.94
CA LYS A 2 1.12 22.23 7.90
C LYS A 2 1.47 22.80 6.52
N GLY A 3 2.10 22.01 5.64
CA GLY A 3 2.35 22.39 4.26
C GLY A 3 1.07 22.45 3.41
N LEU A 4 0.17 21.50 3.63
CA LEU A 4 -1.10 21.37 2.90
C LEU A 4 -2.10 22.48 3.27
N GLU A 5 -2.04 22.98 4.50
CA GLU A 5 -2.89 24.10 4.96
C GLU A 5 -2.66 25.39 4.16
N LYS A 6 -1.46 25.54 3.59
CA LYS A 6 -1.12 26.67 2.69
C LYS A 6 -1.69 26.55 1.29
N HIS A 7 -2.27 25.41 0.96
CA HIS A 7 -2.81 25.09 -0.37
C HIS A 7 -4.28 24.62 -0.26
N PRO A 8 -5.21 25.50 0.10
CA PRO A 8 -6.60 25.14 0.41
C PRO A 8 -7.37 24.53 -0.78
N ASN A 9 -6.94 24.83 -2.01
CA ASN A 9 -7.59 24.33 -3.22
C ASN A 9 -7.09 22.93 -3.68
N VAL A 10 -6.17 22.33 -2.93
CA VAL A 10 -5.68 20.98 -3.24
C VAL A 10 -6.56 19.95 -2.54
N VAL A 11 -7.18 19.07 -3.32
CA VAL A 11 -7.87 17.87 -2.82
C VAL A 11 -6.82 16.77 -2.58
N LEU A 12 -6.95 16.06 -1.48
CA LEU A 12 -6.03 15.00 -1.07
C LEU A 12 -6.66 13.65 -1.35
N LEU A 13 -5.88 12.74 -1.93
CA LEU A 13 -6.24 11.32 -2.05
C LEU A 13 -5.25 10.52 -1.20
N ALA A 14 -5.73 9.97 -0.09
CA ALA A 14 -4.94 9.15 0.82
C ALA A 14 -5.25 7.66 0.57
N ASP A 15 -4.31 6.93 -0.01
CA ASP A 15 -4.42 5.48 -0.13
C ASP A 15 -3.82 4.83 1.13
N GLU A 16 -4.71 4.37 2.02
CA GLU A 16 -4.35 3.81 3.33
C GLU A 16 -4.43 2.27 3.34
N ILE A 17 -4.36 1.63 2.18
CA ILE A 17 -4.55 0.16 2.01
C ILE A 17 -3.58 -0.68 2.85
N TYR A 18 -2.48 -0.12 3.34
CA TYR A 18 -1.50 -0.77 4.21
C TYR A 18 -1.63 -0.37 5.69
N SER A 19 -2.73 0.27 6.11
CA SER A 19 -2.95 0.80 7.45
C SER A 19 -2.70 -0.21 8.59
N ARG A 20 -2.93 -1.50 8.35
CA ARG A 20 -2.69 -2.59 9.32
C ARG A 20 -1.41 -3.40 9.08
N LEU A 21 -0.65 -3.11 8.04
CA LEU A 21 0.64 -3.74 7.78
C LEU A 21 1.78 -2.81 8.21
N LEU A 22 1.87 -2.57 9.51
CA LEU A 22 2.90 -1.78 10.16
C LEU A 22 3.72 -2.65 11.11
N TYR A 23 4.95 -2.26 11.36
CA TYR A 23 5.91 -3.02 12.15
C TYR A 23 6.47 -2.19 13.30
N ASP A 24 7.24 -2.81 14.18
CA ASP A 24 7.96 -2.17 15.28
C ASP A 24 7.05 -1.37 16.24
N GLY A 25 5.81 -1.81 16.42
CA GLY A 25 4.84 -1.15 17.31
C GLY A 25 4.29 0.18 16.79
N LEU A 26 4.57 0.53 15.53
CA LEU A 26 4.02 1.74 14.93
C LEU A 26 2.52 1.64 14.73
N LYS A 27 1.85 2.78 14.83
CA LYS A 27 0.43 2.93 14.56
C LYS A 27 0.24 3.77 13.30
N HIS A 28 -0.78 3.40 12.53
CA HIS A 28 -1.20 4.21 11.40
C HIS A 28 -1.76 5.56 11.88
N VAL A 29 -1.47 6.60 11.13
CA VAL A 29 -2.03 7.94 11.32
C VAL A 29 -2.77 8.30 10.05
N SER A 30 -4.08 8.30 10.11
CA SER A 30 -4.92 8.66 8.97
C SER A 30 -4.92 10.16 8.73
N LEU A 31 -4.96 10.60 7.47
CA LEU A 31 -5.15 12.01 7.16
C LEU A 31 -6.52 12.54 7.61
N LEU A 32 -7.52 11.66 7.80
CA LEU A 32 -8.83 12.05 8.34
C LEU A 32 -8.82 12.46 9.82
N GLU A 33 -7.74 12.21 10.55
CA GLU A 33 -7.58 12.67 11.93
C GLU A 33 -7.36 14.20 12.02
N TYR A 34 -7.00 14.85 10.92
CA TYR A 34 -6.68 16.27 10.87
C TYR A 34 -7.86 17.09 10.34
N GLU A 35 -8.55 17.79 11.24
CA GLU A 35 -9.74 18.61 10.91
C GLU A 35 -9.48 19.63 9.81
N SER A 36 -8.31 20.27 9.82
CA SER A 36 -7.95 21.34 8.86
C SER A 36 -7.89 20.89 7.38
N ILE A 37 -7.84 19.59 7.13
CA ILE A 37 -7.78 19.02 5.76
C ILE A 37 -8.87 17.98 5.49
N ARG A 38 -9.65 17.58 6.49
CA ARG A 38 -10.63 16.49 6.41
C ARG A 38 -11.65 16.70 5.29
N ASP A 39 -12.20 17.91 5.18
CA ASP A 39 -13.24 18.24 4.21
C ASP A 39 -12.79 18.24 2.74
N ARG A 40 -11.52 18.00 2.50
CA ARG A 40 -10.92 17.87 1.15
C ARG A 40 -10.00 16.65 1.03
N THR A 41 -10.15 15.70 1.95
CA THR A 41 -9.41 14.44 1.92
C THR A 41 -10.34 13.30 1.52
N ILE A 42 -9.97 12.59 0.47
CA ILE A 42 -10.56 11.33 0.05
C ILE A 42 -9.65 10.22 0.60
N LEU A 43 -10.20 9.36 1.43
CA LEU A 43 -9.49 8.17 1.90
C LEU A 43 -9.89 6.97 1.06
N LEU A 44 -8.92 6.19 0.62
CA LEU A 44 -9.13 4.88 0.00
C LEU A 44 -8.54 3.80 0.90
N ASP A 45 -9.29 2.74 1.12
CA ASP A 45 -8.84 1.55 1.83
C ASP A 45 -9.63 0.32 1.32
N GLY A 46 -9.34 -0.86 1.83
CA GLY A 46 -10.03 -2.06 1.40
C GLY A 46 -9.50 -3.34 2.02
N TRP A 47 -10.03 -4.44 1.57
CA TRP A 47 -9.76 -5.77 2.12
C TRP A 47 -8.55 -6.46 1.52
N SER A 48 -8.06 -5.95 0.38
CA SER A 48 -7.03 -6.61 -0.43
C SER A 48 -5.77 -6.99 0.34
N LYS A 49 -5.26 -6.10 1.20
CA LYS A 49 -3.97 -6.29 1.88
C LYS A 49 -4.16 -6.82 3.29
N THR A 50 -4.94 -6.14 4.11
CA THR A 50 -5.19 -6.52 5.51
C THR A 50 -5.77 -7.93 5.65
N TYR A 51 -6.67 -8.33 4.75
CA TYR A 51 -7.37 -9.61 4.81
C TYR A 51 -6.94 -10.61 3.74
N SER A 52 -5.86 -10.33 3.00
CA SER A 52 -5.39 -11.17 1.88
C SER A 52 -6.47 -11.44 0.82
N MET A 53 -7.34 -10.46 0.56
CA MET A 53 -8.50 -10.56 -0.32
C MET A 53 -8.29 -9.83 -1.66
N THR A 54 -7.10 -9.90 -2.23
CA THR A 54 -6.79 -9.20 -3.49
C THR A 54 -7.70 -9.63 -4.66
N GLY A 55 -8.00 -10.92 -4.78
CA GLY A 55 -8.86 -11.49 -5.82
C GLY A 55 -10.35 -11.23 -5.61
N TRP A 56 -10.78 -10.82 -4.41
CA TRP A 56 -12.18 -10.53 -4.09
C TRP A 56 -12.66 -9.17 -4.61
N ARG A 57 -11.74 -8.28 -4.98
CA ARG A 57 -12.00 -6.97 -5.58
C ARG A 57 -12.93 -6.09 -4.74
N LEU A 58 -12.67 -5.96 -3.44
CA LEU A 58 -13.46 -5.17 -2.50
C LEU A 58 -12.60 -4.07 -1.87
N GLY A 59 -13.08 -2.84 -2.00
CA GLY A 59 -12.50 -1.65 -1.40
C GLY A 59 -13.58 -0.63 -1.11
N TYR A 60 -13.21 0.43 -0.43
CA TYR A 60 -14.11 1.56 -0.14
C TYR A 60 -13.36 2.88 -0.16
N GLY A 61 -14.11 3.95 -0.33
CA GLY A 61 -13.61 5.31 -0.19
C GLY A 61 -14.47 6.11 0.80
N VAL A 62 -13.80 6.91 1.64
CA VAL A 62 -14.46 7.92 2.46
C VAL A 62 -14.28 9.26 1.77
N TRP A 63 -15.38 9.90 1.41
CA TRP A 63 -15.39 11.07 0.56
C TRP A 63 -15.89 12.30 1.30
N PRO A 64 -15.36 13.51 1.00
CA PRO A 64 -15.96 14.76 1.42
C PRO A 64 -17.42 14.86 0.95
N SER A 65 -18.28 15.43 1.78
CA SER A 65 -19.72 15.57 1.46
C SER A 65 -19.97 16.30 0.14
N THR A 66 -19.12 17.23 -0.24
CA THR A 66 -19.18 17.97 -1.50
C THR A 66 -18.88 17.13 -2.74
N LEU A 67 -18.24 15.96 -2.58
CA LEU A 67 -17.82 15.10 -3.68
C LEU A 67 -18.55 13.76 -3.73
N ILE A 68 -19.27 13.38 -2.68
CA ILE A 68 -19.85 12.03 -2.56
C ILE A 68 -20.84 11.71 -3.67
N ASP A 69 -21.73 12.63 -4.04
CA ASP A 69 -22.73 12.43 -5.09
C ASP A 69 -22.09 12.23 -6.47
N HIS A 70 -20.96 12.90 -6.72
CA HIS A 70 -20.20 12.74 -7.96
C HIS A 70 -19.48 11.39 -7.99
N ALA A 71 -18.91 10.97 -6.86
CA ALA A 71 -18.26 9.68 -6.72
C ALA A 71 -19.24 8.52 -6.90
N GLU A 72 -20.42 8.60 -6.27
CA GLU A 72 -21.48 7.60 -6.40
C GLU A 72 -21.95 7.47 -7.86
N ARG A 73 -22.22 8.60 -8.53
CA ARG A 73 -22.62 8.61 -9.92
C ARG A 73 -21.55 8.00 -10.84
N LEU A 74 -20.29 8.32 -10.60
CA LEU A 74 -19.17 7.75 -11.35
C LEU A 74 -19.07 6.23 -11.10
N GLN A 75 -19.18 5.78 -9.86
CA GLN A 75 -19.13 4.38 -9.48
C GLN A 75 -20.25 3.57 -10.15
N ILE A 76 -21.49 4.04 -10.10
CA ILE A 76 -22.65 3.38 -10.71
C ILE A 76 -22.44 3.20 -12.22
N ASN A 77 -21.93 4.23 -12.90
CA ASN A 77 -21.76 4.22 -14.35
C ASN A 77 -20.49 3.52 -14.84
N SER A 78 -19.49 3.31 -13.99
CA SER A 78 -18.25 2.61 -14.37
C SER A 78 -18.21 1.16 -13.94
N ASN A 79 -18.58 0.85 -12.70
CA ASN A 79 -18.39 -0.47 -12.09
C ASN A 79 -19.70 -1.06 -11.52
N SER A 80 -20.81 -0.31 -11.54
CA SER A 80 -22.07 -0.63 -10.86
C SER A 80 -21.88 -0.79 -9.35
N CYS A 81 -21.71 -2.02 -8.85
CA CYS A 81 -21.45 -2.29 -7.44
C CYS A 81 -20.58 -3.53 -7.28
N PRO A 82 -19.90 -3.68 -6.12
CA PRO A 82 -19.25 -4.94 -5.79
C PRO A 82 -20.24 -6.09 -5.69
N SER A 83 -19.78 -7.32 -5.98
CA SER A 83 -20.59 -8.54 -5.86
C SER A 83 -21.17 -8.69 -4.45
N ALA A 84 -22.48 -8.97 -4.33
CA ALA A 84 -23.16 -9.10 -3.05
C ALA A 84 -22.53 -10.17 -2.11
N PRO A 85 -22.17 -11.38 -2.56
CA PRO A 85 -21.45 -12.33 -1.73
C PRO A 85 -20.12 -11.78 -1.19
N VAL A 86 -19.41 -11.00 -1.99
CA VAL A 86 -18.14 -10.38 -1.60
C VAL A 86 -18.34 -9.32 -0.51
N GLN A 87 -19.43 -8.55 -0.58
CA GLN A 87 -19.75 -7.58 0.48
C GLN A 87 -20.05 -8.29 1.81
N VAL A 88 -20.78 -9.40 1.79
CA VAL A 88 -21.03 -10.22 3.00
C VAL A 88 -19.72 -10.78 3.56
N ALA A 89 -18.84 -11.30 2.71
CA ALA A 89 -17.50 -11.74 3.13
C ALA A 89 -16.68 -10.60 3.74
N GLY A 90 -16.82 -9.39 3.20
CA GLY A 90 -16.17 -8.19 3.76
C GLY A 90 -16.66 -7.83 5.15
N ILE A 91 -17.96 -8.01 5.44
CA ILE A 91 -18.52 -7.81 6.79
C ILE A 91 -17.88 -8.81 7.76
N GLU A 92 -17.84 -10.09 7.41
CA GLU A 92 -17.21 -11.11 8.24
C GLU A 92 -15.72 -10.84 8.48
N ALA A 93 -15.00 -10.38 7.47
CA ALA A 93 -13.59 -10.01 7.61
C ALA A 93 -13.38 -8.88 8.63
N LEU A 94 -14.30 -7.90 8.72
CA LEU A 94 -14.23 -6.81 9.66
C LEU A 94 -14.67 -7.18 11.08
N THR A 95 -15.73 -8.01 11.20
CA THR A 95 -16.39 -8.29 12.48
C THR A 95 -15.97 -9.60 13.11
N GLY A 96 -15.43 -10.53 12.30
CA GLY A 96 -14.94 -11.82 12.74
C GLY A 96 -13.59 -11.77 13.46
N PRO A 97 -13.07 -12.94 13.87
CA PRO A 97 -11.78 -13.03 14.56
C PRO A 97 -10.62 -12.46 13.76
N GLN A 98 -9.76 -11.69 14.42
CA GLN A 98 -8.63 -11.01 13.77
C GLN A 98 -7.28 -11.76 13.93
N ASP A 99 -7.27 -12.92 14.58
CA ASP A 99 -6.06 -13.70 14.87
C ASP A 99 -5.26 -14.07 13.60
N LYS A 100 -5.94 -14.30 12.47
CA LYS A 100 -5.31 -14.60 11.18
C LYS A 100 -4.62 -13.36 10.56
N VAL A 101 -5.22 -12.18 10.74
CA VAL A 101 -4.62 -10.91 10.32
C VAL A 101 -3.34 -10.66 11.12
N ASP A 102 -3.39 -10.85 12.43
CA ASP A 102 -2.23 -10.68 13.30
C ASP A 102 -1.12 -11.71 13.00
N LEU A 103 -1.50 -12.95 12.69
CA LEU A 103 -0.55 -13.99 12.28
C LEU A 103 0.14 -13.62 10.95
N MET A 104 -0.62 -13.14 9.99
CA MET A 104 -0.11 -12.67 8.69
C MET A 104 0.86 -11.51 8.90
N GLN A 105 0.50 -10.50 9.68
CA GLN A 105 1.35 -9.34 9.99
C GLN A 105 2.68 -9.78 10.62
N ARG A 106 2.65 -10.67 11.63
CA ARG A 106 3.86 -11.23 12.24
C ARG A 106 4.71 -12.04 11.25
N THR A 107 4.07 -12.72 10.30
CA THR A 107 4.78 -13.47 9.25
C THR A 107 5.48 -12.51 8.28
N PHE A 108 4.81 -11.44 7.88
CA PHE A 108 5.43 -10.40 7.05
C PHE A 108 6.57 -9.69 7.79
N ASP A 109 6.46 -9.46 9.09
CA ASP A 109 7.57 -8.87 9.86
C ASP A 109 8.82 -9.76 9.86
N LYS A 110 8.64 -11.09 10.04
CA LYS A 110 9.76 -12.05 9.94
C LYS A 110 10.40 -12.02 8.54
N ARG A 111 9.58 -12.02 7.50
CA ARG A 111 10.05 -11.97 6.11
C ARG A 111 10.75 -10.66 5.79
N ARG A 112 10.23 -9.53 6.29
CA ARG A 112 10.83 -8.20 6.18
C ARG A 112 12.26 -8.20 6.72
N LYS A 113 12.43 -8.64 7.95
CA LYS A 113 13.75 -8.70 8.61
C LYS A 113 14.72 -9.60 7.86
N LEU A 114 14.23 -10.75 7.38
CA LEU A 114 15.05 -11.69 6.62
C LEU A 114 15.48 -11.09 5.28
N ILE A 115 14.55 -10.55 4.48
CA ILE A 115 14.89 -10.02 3.15
C ILE A 115 15.83 -8.82 3.25
N VAL A 116 15.60 -7.91 4.20
CA VAL A 116 16.48 -6.75 4.39
C VAL A 116 17.89 -7.19 4.79
N LYS A 117 17.99 -8.15 5.70
CA LYS A 117 19.30 -8.73 6.08
C LYS A 117 20.02 -9.30 4.85
N LEU A 118 19.35 -10.18 4.10
CA LEU A 118 19.96 -10.84 2.93
C LEU A 118 20.32 -9.83 1.82
N LEU A 119 19.48 -8.84 1.56
CA LEU A 119 19.79 -7.80 0.57
C LEU A 119 21.03 -7.00 0.96
N ASN A 120 21.22 -6.71 2.23
CA ASN A 120 22.40 -6.00 2.72
C ASN A 120 23.69 -6.86 2.74
N GLU A 121 23.57 -8.18 2.57
CA GLU A 121 24.70 -9.09 2.40
C GLU A 121 25.16 -9.17 0.92
N VAL A 122 24.33 -8.69 -0.03
CA VAL A 122 24.67 -8.68 -1.46
C VAL A 122 25.62 -7.52 -1.77
N PRO A 123 26.80 -7.76 -2.36
CA PRO A 123 27.71 -6.69 -2.73
C PRO A 123 27.06 -5.66 -3.67
N GLY A 124 27.19 -4.38 -3.31
CA GLY A 124 26.60 -3.28 -4.07
C GLY A 124 25.15 -2.96 -3.79
N PHE A 125 24.49 -3.72 -2.89
CA PHE A 125 23.13 -3.45 -2.43
C PHE A 125 23.14 -2.78 -1.06
N SER A 126 22.15 -1.90 -0.84
CA SER A 126 21.81 -1.41 0.50
C SER A 126 20.31 -1.23 0.62
N CYS A 127 19.69 -1.79 1.64
CA CYS A 127 18.26 -1.76 1.87
C CYS A 127 17.93 -1.20 3.25
N ILE A 128 17.16 -0.11 3.28
CA ILE A 128 16.60 0.45 4.52
C ILE A 128 15.44 -0.46 4.96
N GLU A 129 15.37 -0.77 6.24
CA GLU A 129 14.28 -1.58 6.78
C GLU A 129 12.94 -0.82 6.70
N PRO A 130 11.96 -1.28 5.91
CA PRO A 130 10.67 -0.61 5.76
C PRO A 130 9.85 -0.73 7.03
N LYS A 131 9.12 0.32 7.37
CA LYS A 131 8.28 0.38 8.58
C LYS A 131 6.84 -0.05 8.36
N GLY A 132 6.46 -0.32 7.13
CA GLY A 132 5.11 -0.77 6.75
C GLY A 132 5.10 -1.47 5.40
N ALA A 133 3.92 -1.94 4.99
CA ALA A 133 3.68 -2.71 3.77
C ALA A 133 4.53 -4.00 3.69
N PHE A 134 4.69 -4.56 2.50
CA PHE A 134 5.49 -5.77 2.26
C PHE A 134 6.50 -5.58 1.11
N TYR A 135 6.95 -4.35 0.89
CA TYR A 135 7.95 -4.02 -0.13
C TYR A 135 9.31 -3.84 0.51
N ALA A 136 10.35 -4.35 -0.15
CA ALA A 136 11.74 -3.98 0.07
C ALA A 136 12.25 -3.24 -1.17
N PHE A 137 12.86 -2.09 -1.00
CA PHE A 137 13.34 -1.24 -2.09
C PHE A 137 14.84 -0.98 -1.90
N PRO A 138 15.71 -1.90 -2.36
CA PRO A 138 17.14 -1.76 -2.19
C PRO A 138 17.71 -0.70 -3.13
N ASN A 139 18.65 0.08 -2.65
CA ASN A 139 19.55 0.87 -3.47
C ASN A 139 20.60 -0.09 -4.07
N ILE A 140 20.74 -0.06 -5.38
CA ILE A 140 21.63 -0.94 -6.14
C ILE A 140 22.78 -0.18 -6.84
N THR A 141 22.97 1.10 -6.53
CA THR A 141 23.98 1.94 -7.18
C THR A 141 25.39 1.39 -7.07
N GLY A 142 25.69 0.65 -6.00
CA GLY A 142 26.97 0.00 -5.81
C GLY A 142 27.27 -1.15 -6.80
N THR A 143 26.29 -1.63 -7.55
CA THR A 143 26.48 -2.65 -8.59
C THR A 143 26.96 -2.06 -9.91
N GLY A 144 26.72 -0.76 -10.14
CA GLY A 144 26.94 -0.12 -11.44
C GLY A 144 25.94 -0.50 -12.54
N ILE A 145 24.95 -1.38 -12.24
CA ILE A 145 23.92 -1.84 -13.18
C ILE A 145 22.67 -0.96 -13.03
N LYS A 146 22.02 -0.63 -14.14
CA LYS A 146 20.75 0.12 -14.11
C LYS A 146 19.62 -0.76 -13.62
N SER A 147 18.63 -0.18 -12.92
CA SER A 147 17.54 -0.95 -12.30
C SER A 147 16.73 -1.79 -13.30
N LYS A 148 16.49 -1.28 -14.51
CA LYS A 148 15.79 -2.04 -15.56
C LYS A 148 16.61 -3.21 -16.10
N GLU A 149 17.88 -3.02 -16.29
CA GLU A 149 18.81 -4.09 -16.72
C GLU A 149 18.93 -5.17 -15.65
N LEU A 150 19.03 -4.78 -14.38
CA LEU A 150 19.06 -5.74 -13.28
C LEU A 150 17.75 -6.53 -13.14
N GLU A 151 16.59 -5.89 -13.32
CA GLU A 151 15.28 -6.56 -13.37
C GLU A 151 15.26 -7.67 -14.41
N GLU A 152 15.72 -7.38 -15.64
CA GLU A 152 15.79 -8.33 -16.74
C GLU A 152 16.75 -9.49 -16.45
N LEU A 153 17.96 -9.20 -15.98
CA LEU A 153 18.95 -10.22 -15.59
C LEU A 153 18.43 -11.15 -14.48
N LEU A 154 17.81 -10.59 -13.45
CA LEU A 154 17.25 -11.39 -12.35
C LEU A 154 16.14 -12.32 -12.82
N LEU A 155 15.32 -11.87 -13.74
CA LEU A 155 14.24 -12.69 -14.29
C LEU A 155 14.78 -13.79 -15.22
N GLU A 156 15.62 -13.42 -16.18
CA GLU A 156 16.06 -14.33 -17.24
C GLU A 156 17.07 -15.39 -16.75
N GLU A 157 17.99 -15.00 -15.86
CA GLU A 157 19.09 -15.89 -15.46
C GLU A 157 18.77 -16.73 -14.24
N ILE A 158 17.96 -16.20 -13.29
CA ILE A 158 17.70 -16.88 -12.01
C ILE A 158 16.22 -16.99 -11.66
N GLY A 159 15.31 -16.51 -12.50
CA GLY A 159 13.87 -16.64 -12.32
C GLY A 159 13.30 -15.80 -11.17
N VAL A 160 13.97 -14.71 -10.80
CA VAL A 160 13.51 -13.80 -9.73
C VAL A 160 12.83 -12.59 -10.34
N ALA A 161 11.51 -12.52 -10.21
CA ALA A 161 10.72 -11.37 -10.66
C ALA A 161 10.84 -10.20 -9.69
N THR A 162 11.27 -9.07 -10.20
CA THR A 162 11.33 -7.78 -9.47
C THR A 162 10.67 -6.69 -10.31
N VAL A 163 10.59 -5.49 -9.78
CA VAL A 163 10.13 -4.29 -10.52
C VAL A 163 11.22 -3.25 -10.42
N SER A 164 11.66 -2.73 -11.56
CA SER A 164 12.71 -1.70 -11.60
C SER A 164 12.27 -0.42 -10.91
N GLY A 165 13.19 0.22 -10.21
CA GLY A 165 12.93 1.49 -9.53
C GLY A 165 12.43 2.58 -10.47
N THR A 166 12.87 2.59 -11.73
CA THR A 166 12.41 3.54 -12.77
C THR A 166 10.91 3.45 -13.07
N SER A 167 10.23 2.35 -12.72
CA SER A 167 8.77 2.23 -12.77
C SER A 167 8.07 3.13 -11.73
N PHE A 168 8.78 3.61 -10.73
CA PHE A 168 8.27 4.50 -9.66
C PHE A 168 8.76 5.94 -9.79
N GLY A 169 9.61 6.23 -10.75
CA GLY A 169 10.14 7.57 -11.02
C GLY A 169 11.50 7.55 -11.69
N HIS A 170 11.90 8.67 -12.30
CA HIS A 170 13.13 8.76 -13.10
C HIS A 170 14.44 8.60 -12.30
N LEU A 171 14.37 8.66 -10.97
CA LEU A 171 15.50 8.46 -10.07
C LEU A 171 15.59 7.03 -9.52
N GLY A 172 14.64 6.15 -9.86
CA GLY A 172 14.56 4.77 -9.36
C GLY A 172 15.40 3.76 -10.13
#